data_de96b4a0eeb1ce21d34f79121b12634f
#
_entry.id   de96b4a0eeb1ce21d34f79121b12634f
#
_cell.length_a   1.000
_cell.length_b   1.000
_cell.length_c   1.000
_cell.angle_alpha   90.00
_cell.angle_beta   90.00
_cell.angle_gamma   90.00
#
_symmetry.space_group_name_H-M   'P 1'
#
loop_
_entity.id
_entity.type
_entity.pdbx_description
1 polymer ?
#
loop_
_entity_poly.entity_id
_entity_poly.type
_entity_poly.pdbx_seq_one_letter_code
_entity_poly.pdbx_strand_id
1 'polypeptide(L)'
;MKDDTEKLLQKCTLGAQMGVNGINAAQRYVTDPGLLALLSEFKDRHRAVEEEIQLLLAARGKKSRRVNAVVKKMARAVTGMRIASRPDNGRIAQMMIGSCDAALERLAGLLSRYPSADDSAKECVKKLVLTEQEYRMQLQSCA
;
A
#
# COMPACT_ATOMS: atom_id res chain seq x y z
N MET A 1 -10.71 15.30 -21.43
CA MET A 1 -9.69 14.24 -21.35
C MET A 1 -9.06 14.25 -19.97
N LYS A 2 -9.12 13.13 -19.27
CA LYS A 2 -8.44 13.01 -17.99
C LYS A 2 -6.93 13.03 -18.24
N ASP A 3 -6.23 13.91 -17.58
CA ASP A 3 -4.80 14.01 -17.76
C ASP A 3 -4.08 12.85 -17.02
N ASP A 4 -2.89 12.53 -17.47
CA ASP A 4 -2.10 11.43 -16.93
C ASP A 4 -1.76 11.63 -15.45
N THR A 5 -1.60 12.89 -15.02
CA THR A 5 -1.33 13.22 -13.62
C THR A 5 -2.46 12.78 -12.71
N GLU A 6 -3.71 13.12 -13.07
CA GLU A 6 -4.87 12.67 -12.27
C GLU A 6 -4.98 11.16 -12.23
N LYS A 7 -4.82 10.50 -13.38
CA LYS A 7 -4.88 9.03 -13.47
C LYS A 7 -3.81 8.38 -12.61
N LEU A 8 -2.59 8.87 -12.68
CA LEU A 8 -1.48 8.34 -11.89
C LEU A 8 -1.74 8.52 -10.38
N LEU A 9 -2.16 9.71 -9.97
CA LEU A 9 -2.47 9.99 -8.57
C LEU A 9 -3.59 9.09 -8.03
N GLN A 10 -4.67 8.90 -8.81
CA GLN A 10 -5.78 8.03 -8.41
C GLN A 10 -5.34 6.58 -8.24
N LYS A 11 -4.52 6.06 -9.15
CA LYS A 11 -3.99 4.70 -9.06
C LYS A 11 -3.03 4.54 -7.88
N CYS A 12 -2.19 5.54 -7.64
CA CYS A 12 -1.25 5.53 -6.52
C CYS A 12 -1.98 5.55 -5.17
N THR A 13 -3.03 6.36 -5.04
CA THR A 13 -3.82 6.42 -3.79
C THR A 13 -4.50 5.08 -3.49
N LEU A 14 -5.01 4.38 -4.52
CA LEU A 14 -5.57 3.04 -4.33
C LEU A 14 -4.52 2.06 -3.82
N GLY A 15 -3.30 2.14 -4.37
CA GLY A 15 -2.18 1.33 -3.90
C GLY A 15 -1.83 1.57 -2.44
N ALA A 16 -1.78 2.84 -2.02
CA ALA A 16 -1.52 3.20 -0.62
C ALA A 16 -2.63 2.69 0.31
N GLN A 17 -3.89 2.84 -0.08
CA GLN A 17 -5.04 2.34 0.68
C GLN A 17 -5.01 0.82 0.82
N MET A 18 -4.65 0.10 -0.24
CA MET A 18 -4.51 -1.35 -0.20
C MET A 18 -3.42 -1.78 0.78
N GLY A 19 -2.30 -1.04 0.82
CA GLY A 19 -1.22 -1.27 1.79
C GLY A 19 -1.72 -1.13 3.23
N VAL A 20 -2.44 -0.06 3.54
CA VAL A 20 -3.03 0.16 4.87
C VAL A 20 -4.02 -0.96 5.22
N ASN A 21 -4.88 -1.33 4.28
CA ASN A 21 -5.88 -2.38 4.50
C ASN A 21 -5.24 -3.74 4.77
N GLY A 22 -4.19 -4.08 4.04
CA GLY A 22 -3.43 -5.32 4.26
C GLY A 22 -2.79 -5.36 5.65
N ILE A 23 -2.19 -4.26 6.08
CA ILE A 23 -1.61 -4.14 7.41
C ILE A 23 -2.68 -4.28 8.50
N ASN A 24 -3.81 -3.59 8.35
CA ASN A 24 -4.92 -3.68 9.31
C ASN A 24 -5.43 -5.11 9.44
N ALA A 25 -5.54 -5.84 8.35
CA ALA A 25 -5.96 -7.24 8.38
C ALA A 25 -4.95 -8.13 9.09
N ALA A 26 -3.64 -7.92 8.85
CA ALA A 26 -2.58 -8.71 9.43
C ALA A 26 -2.37 -8.45 10.92
N GLN A 27 -2.52 -7.21 11.37
CA GLN A 27 -2.28 -6.80 12.76
C GLN A 27 -3.07 -7.62 13.79
N ARG A 28 -4.24 -8.09 13.42
CA ARG A 28 -5.11 -8.87 14.31
C ARG A 28 -4.49 -10.19 14.75
N TYR A 29 -3.59 -10.73 13.95
CA TYR A 29 -3.04 -12.08 14.15
C TYR A 29 -1.58 -12.08 14.58
N VAL A 30 -0.94 -10.91 14.59
CA VAL A 30 0.46 -10.78 14.98
C VAL A 30 0.57 -10.69 16.50
N THR A 31 1.44 -11.51 17.08
CA THR A 31 1.71 -11.52 18.52
C THR A 31 3.10 -10.99 18.85
N ASP A 32 4.02 -10.99 17.89
CA ASP A 32 5.38 -10.48 18.09
C ASP A 32 5.36 -8.93 18.17
N PRO A 33 5.86 -8.35 19.31
CA PRO A 33 5.85 -6.88 19.45
C PRO A 33 6.68 -6.14 18.40
N GLY A 34 7.78 -6.72 17.98
CA GLY A 34 8.64 -6.12 16.93
C GLY A 34 7.93 -6.03 15.59
N LEU A 35 7.25 -7.10 15.20
CA LEU A 35 6.48 -7.13 13.98
C LEU A 35 5.27 -6.17 14.05
N LEU A 36 4.59 -6.11 15.21
CA LEU A 36 3.49 -5.15 15.39
C LEU A 36 3.96 -3.71 15.23
N ALA A 37 5.12 -3.36 15.81
CA ALA A 37 5.69 -2.02 15.70
C ALA A 37 6.04 -1.70 14.23
N LEU A 38 6.61 -2.66 13.52
CA LEU A 38 6.96 -2.54 12.11
C LEU A 38 5.71 -2.29 11.24
N LEU A 39 4.67 -3.07 11.44
CA LEU A 39 3.41 -2.91 10.72
C LEU A 39 2.79 -1.53 10.97
N SER A 40 2.81 -1.07 12.22
CA SER A 40 2.30 0.24 12.59
C SER A 40 3.07 1.38 11.93
N GLU A 41 4.40 1.30 11.92
CA GLU A 41 5.27 2.28 11.26
C GLU A 41 4.96 2.39 9.76
N PHE A 42 4.90 1.26 9.06
CA PHE A 42 4.66 1.28 7.62
C PHE A 42 3.21 1.59 7.25
N LYS A 43 2.27 1.33 8.14
CA LYS A 43 0.90 1.84 7.98
C LYS A 43 0.90 3.38 7.96
N ASP A 44 1.59 4.00 8.89
CA ASP A 44 1.70 5.46 8.96
C ASP A 44 2.41 6.03 7.74
N ARG A 45 3.43 5.36 7.25
CA ARG A 45 4.15 5.79 6.04
C ARG A 45 3.28 5.70 4.79
N HIS A 46 2.46 4.67 4.65
CA HIS A 46 1.49 4.56 3.56
C HIS A 46 0.43 5.69 3.63
N ARG A 47 -0.05 5.98 4.84
CA ARG A 47 -1.01 7.07 5.06
C ARG A 47 -0.42 8.44 4.73
N ALA A 48 0.86 8.65 5.04
CA ALA A 48 1.52 9.91 4.71
C ALA A 48 1.59 10.15 3.21
N VAL A 49 1.87 9.11 2.42
CA VAL A 49 1.85 9.20 0.95
C VAL A 49 0.43 9.45 0.45
N GLU A 50 -0.55 8.76 1.01
CA GLU A 50 -1.97 8.96 0.65
C GLU A 50 -2.42 10.41 0.90
N GLU A 51 -2.06 10.99 2.04
CA GLU A 51 -2.38 12.37 2.37
C GLU A 51 -1.76 13.35 1.37
N GLU A 52 -0.52 13.13 1.00
CA GLU A 52 0.17 13.96 0.00
C GLU A 52 -0.54 13.90 -1.35
N ILE A 53 -0.96 12.70 -1.76
CA ILE A 53 -1.72 12.52 -3.00
C ILE A 53 -3.06 13.25 -2.93
N GLN A 54 -3.75 13.16 -1.80
CA GLN A 54 -5.03 13.85 -1.61
C GLN A 54 -4.88 15.36 -1.74
N LEU A 55 -3.79 15.93 -1.21
CA LEU A 55 -3.50 17.36 -1.35
C LEU A 55 -3.25 17.74 -2.81
N LEU A 56 -2.51 16.94 -3.56
CA LEU A 56 -2.25 17.18 -4.98
C LEU A 56 -3.54 17.09 -5.81
N LEU A 57 -4.40 16.13 -5.51
CA LEU A 57 -5.70 15.99 -6.19
C LEU A 57 -6.63 17.17 -5.82
N ALA A 58 -6.66 17.57 -4.57
CA ALA A 58 -7.47 18.71 -4.12
C ALA A 58 -7.05 20.01 -4.81
N ALA A 59 -5.76 20.22 -5.02
CA ALA A 59 -5.23 21.38 -5.76
C ALA A 59 -5.72 21.41 -7.22
N ARG A 60 -6.13 20.27 -7.76
CA ARG A 60 -6.70 20.15 -9.11
C ARG A 60 -8.23 20.08 -9.09
N GLY A 61 -8.86 20.32 -7.94
CA GLY A 61 -10.31 20.23 -7.77
C GLY A 61 -10.86 18.81 -7.81
N LYS A 62 -10.03 17.82 -7.50
CA LYS A 62 -10.40 16.39 -7.56
C LYS A 62 -10.38 15.75 -6.17
N LYS A 63 -11.17 14.70 -6.00
CA LYS A 63 -11.16 13.86 -4.80
C LYS A 63 -10.50 12.54 -5.11
N SER A 64 -9.79 11.97 -4.13
CA SER A 64 -9.21 10.64 -4.28
C SER A 64 -10.31 9.57 -4.32
N ARG A 65 -10.12 8.57 -5.18
CA ARG A 65 -10.96 7.38 -5.19
C ARG A 65 -10.64 6.54 -3.95
N ARG A 66 -11.65 5.85 -3.45
CA ARG A 66 -11.48 4.93 -2.34
C ARG A 66 -11.73 3.51 -2.80
N VAL A 67 -11.04 2.56 -2.19
CA VAL A 67 -11.32 1.15 -2.40
C VAL A 67 -12.77 0.89 -1.98
N ASN A 68 -13.52 0.19 -2.84
CA ASN A 68 -14.91 -0.15 -2.58
C ASN A 68 -15.02 -0.95 -1.26
N ALA A 69 -15.98 -0.58 -0.41
CA ALA A 69 -16.16 -1.20 0.89
C ALA A 69 -16.40 -2.72 0.81
N VAL A 70 -17.11 -3.18 -0.21
CA VAL A 70 -17.34 -4.61 -0.42
C VAL A 70 -16.05 -5.34 -0.76
N VAL A 71 -15.25 -4.79 -1.70
CA VAL A 71 -13.95 -5.35 -2.07
C VAL A 71 -13.02 -5.35 -0.86
N LYS A 72 -13.02 -4.27 -0.08
CA LYS A 72 -12.24 -4.17 1.15
C LYS A 72 -12.59 -5.25 2.16
N LYS A 73 -13.89 -5.49 2.40
CA LYS A 73 -14.37 -6.54 3.31
C LYS A 73 -14.00 -7.93 2.81
N MET A 74 -14.15 -8.18 1.52
CA MET A 74 -13.79 -9.47 0.91
C MET A 74 -12.28 -9.73 1.03
N ALA A 75 -11.46 -8.74 0.75
CA ALA A 75 -10.01 -8.86 0.88
C ALA A 75 -9.60 -9.14 2.33
N ARG A 76 -10.23 -8.48 3.31
CA ARG A 76 -9.99 -8.71 4.74
C ARG A 76 -10.41 -10.12 5.17
N ALA A 77 -11.56 -10.60 4.69
CA ALA A 77 -12.04 -11.94 5.00
C ALA A 77 -11.08 -13.01 4.44
N VAL A 78 -10.66 -12.87 3.18
CA VAL A 78 -9.73 -13.82 2.55
C VAL A 78 -8.38 -13.81 3.28
N THR A 79 -7.83 -12.64 3.56
CA THR A 79 -6.56 -12.50 4.30
C THR A 79 -6.69 -13.10 5.69
N GLY A 80 -7.77 -12.80 6.41
CA GLY A 80 -8.03 -13.34 7.74
C GLY A 80 -8.13 -14.86 7.74
N MET A 81 -8.83 -15.45 6.78
CA MET A 81 -8.93 -16.91 6.64
C MET A 81 -7.57 -17.55 6.36
N ARG A 82 -6.75 -16.93 5.50
CA ARG A 82 -5.40 -17.44 5.18
C ARG A 82 -4.49 -17.43 6.40
N ILE A 83 -4.54 -16.36 7.20
CA ILE A 83 -3.73 -16.22 8.41
C ILE A 83 -4.25 -17.12 9.52
N ALA A 84 -5.57 -17.14 9.75
CA ALA A 84 -6.20 -17.90 10.84
C ALA A 84 -5.98 -19.41 10.73
N SER A 85 -5.81 -19.94 9.50
CA SER A 85 -5.54 -21.36 9.30
C SER A 85 -4.18 -21.77 9.86
N ARG A 86 -3.21 -20.87 9.90
CA ARG A 86 -1.85 -21.08 10.46
C ARG A 86 -1.29 -19.75 10.95
N PRO A 87 -1.74 -19.23 12.12
CA PRO A 87 -1.31 -17.94 12.65
C PRO A 87 0.12 -18.05 13.20
N ASP A 88 1.09 -17.65 12.40
CA ASP A 88 2.51 -17.65 12.72
C ASP A 88 3.11 -16.34 12.26
N ASN A 89 3.84 -15.64 13.14
CA ASN A 89 4.44 -14.34 12.84
C ASN A 89 5.36 -14.39 11.63
N GLY A 90 6.20 -15.39 11.50
CA GLY A 90 7.09 -15.55 10.35
C GLY A 90 6.33 -15.72 9.05
N ARG A 91 5.25 -16.51 9.07
CA ARG A 91 4.40 -16.69 7.90
C ARG A 91 3.66 -15.41 7.50
N ILE A 92 3.18 -14.66 8.50
CA ILE A 92 2.53 -13.37 8.25
C ILE A 92 3.53 -12.41 7.59
N ALA A 93 4.76 -12.34 8.11
CA ALA A 93 5.83 -11.54 7.51
C ALA A 93 6.08 -11.94 6.05
N GLN A 94 6.13 -13.23 5.74
CA GLN A 94 6.29 -13.72 4.36
C GLN A 94 5.13 -13.32 3.47
N MET A 95 3.91 -13.39 3.95
CA MET A 95 2.73 -12.94 3.22
C MET A 95 2.81 -11.45 2.90
N MET A 96 3.27 -10.64 3.86
CA MET A 96 3.42 -9.20 3.66
C MET A 96 4.56 -8.90 2.67
N ILE A 97 5.63 -9.69 2.66
CA ILE A 97 6.69 -9.58 1.64
C ILE A 97 6.10 -9.81 0.24
N GLY A 98 5.28 -10.84 0.08
CA GLY A 98 4.59 -11.09 -1.19
C GLY A 98 3.71 -9.92 -1.63
N SER A 99 3.03 -9.27 -0.68
CA SER A 99 2.24 -8.08 -0.94
C SER A 99 3.11 -6.90 -1.40
N CYS A 100 4.29 -6.73 -0.79
CA CYS A 100 5.26 -5.71 -1.21
C CYS A 100 5.74 -5.96 -2.63
N ASP A 101 6.06 -7.21 -2.99
CA ASP A 101 6.50 -7.56 -4.34
C ASP A 101 5.43 -7.25 -5.38
N ALA A 102 4.17 -7.58 -5.10
CA ALA A 102 3.05 -7.27 -5.98
C ALA A 102 2.84 -5.76 -6.12
N ALA A 103 2.97 -5.01 -5.02
CA ALA A 103 2.86 -3.55 -5.03
C ALA A 103 3.97 -2.91 -5.88
N LEU A 104 5.21 -3.37 -5.72
CA LEU A 104 6.36 -2.86 -6.47
C LEU A 104 6.20 -3.08 -7.97
N GLU A 105 5.74 -4.26 -8.38
CA GLU A 105 5.47 -4.58 -9.78
C GLU A 105 4.39 -3.64 -10.35
N ARG A 106 3.32 -3.44 -9.61
CA ARG A 106 2.20 -2.56 -9.99
C ARG A 106 2.66 -1.11 -10.15
N LEU A 107 3.44 -0.61 -9.20
CA LEU A 107 3.95 0.76 -9.20
C LEU A 107 4.91 1.02 -10.37
N ALA A 108 5.77 0.06 -10.68
CA ALA A 108 6.64 0.15 -11.85
C ALA A 108 5.82 0.27 -13.14
N GLY A 109 4.75 -0.52 -13.26
CA GLY A 109 3.83 -0.44 -14.40
C GLY A 109 3.14 0.91 -14.52
N LEU A 110 2.80 1.55 -13.41
CA LEU A 110 2.17 2.87 -13.41
C LEU A 110 3.08 3.96 -13.98
N LEU A 111 4.35 3.96 -13.61
CA LEU A 111 5.31 4.93 -14.14
C LEU A 111 5.47 4.78 -15.65
N SER A 112 5.48 3.55 -16.15
CA SER A 112 5.57 3.28 -17.59
C SER A 112 4.30 3.69 -18.34
N ARG A 113 3.14 3.52 -17.72
CA ARG A 113 1.83 3.80 -18.35
C ARG A 113 1.53 5.29 -18.47
N TYR A 114 2.02 6.09 -17.54
CA TYR A 114 1.71 7.52 -17.46
C TYR A 114 2.97 8.38 -17.52
N PRO A 115 3.74 8.32 -18.62
CA PRO A 115 5.01 9.04 -18.71
C PRO A 115 4.84 10.57 -18.76
N SER A 116 3.66 11.05 -19.16
CA SER A 116 3.36 12.49 -19.26
C SER A 116 2.82 13.10 -17.97
N ALA A 117 2.71 12.32 -16.89
CA ALA A 117 2.27 12.85 -15.60
C ALA A 117 3.29 13.86 -15.05
N ASP A 118 2.79 14.81 -14.24
CA ASP A 118 3.64 15.81 -13.59
C ASP A 118 4.67 15.15 -12.68
N ASP A 119 5.80 15.82 -12.48
CA ASP A 119 6.87 15.33 -11.62
C ASP A 119 6.40 15.13 -10.18
N SER A 120 5.52 15.98 -9.66
CA SER A 120 4.95 15.83 -8.33
C SER A 120 4.20 14.51 -8.16
N ALA A 121 3.44 14.09 -9.17
CA ALA A 121 2.74 12.81 -9.16
C ALA A 121 3.72 11.63 -9.24
N LYS A 122 4.72 11.73 -10.10
CA LYS A 122 5.77 10.71 -10.22
C LYS A 122 6.57 10.56 -8.91
N GLU A 123 6.82 11.67 -8.21
CA GLU A 123 7.49 11.64 -6.92
C GLU A 123 6.66 10.89 -5.85
N CYS A 124 5.35 11.02 -5.86
CA CYS A 124 4.49 10.24 -4.97
C CYS A 124 4.64 8.74 -5.23
N VAL A 125 4.67 8.33 -6.49
CA VAL A 125 4.90 6.93 -6.86
C VAL A 125 6.26 6.45 -6.37
N LYS A 126 7.30 7.25 -6.56
CA LYS A 126 8.67 6.93 -6.11
C LYS A 126 8.75 6.80 -4.59
N LYS A 127 8.06 7.67 -3.84
CA LYS A 127 7.97 7.58 -2.38
C LYS A 127 7.30 6.29 -1.94
N LEU A 128 6.24 5.89 -2.63
CA LEU A 128 5.55 4.65 -2.31
C LEU A 128 6.43 3.43 -2.67
N VAL A 129 7.14 3.48 -3.78
CA VAL A 129 8.13 2.44 -4.16
C VAL A 129 9.18 2.29 -3.06
N LEU A 130 9.77 3.40 -2.61
CA LEU A 130 10.78 3.38 -1.55
C LEU A 130 10.21 2.80 -0.26
N THR A 131 8.99 3.20 0.10
CA THR A 131 8.30 2.68 1.28
C THR A 131 8.13 1.17 1.20
N GLU A 132 7.69 0.65 0.05
CA GLU A 132 7.51 -0.80 -0.15
C GLU A 132 8.84 -1.55 -0.12
N GLN A 133 9.89 -1.00 -0.69
CA GLN A 133 11.23 -1.60 -0.67
C GLN A 133 11.78 -1.70 0.75
N GLU A 134 11.67 -0.63 1.52
CA GLU A 134 12.14 -0.61 2.92
C GLU A 134 11.31 -1.55 3.79
N TYR A 135 10.00 -1.56 3.59
CA TYR A 135 9.08 -2.44 4.30
C TYR A 135 9.45 -3.90 4.03
N ARG A 136 9.62 -4.26 2.76
CA ARG A 136 10.03 -5.59 2.37
C ARG A 136 11.34 -6.02 3.04
N MET A 137 12.32 -5.15 3.04
CA MET A 137 13.63 -5.42 3.63
C MET A 137 13.53 -5.68 5.13
N GLN A 138 12.76 -4.87 5.85
CA GLN A 138 12.59 -5.04 7.28
C GLN A 138 11.74 -6.27 7.62
N LEU A 139 10.75 -6.61 6.82
CA LEU A 139 9.95 -7.82 6.99
C LEU A 139 10.80 -9.09 6.88
N GLN A 140 11.85 -9.08 6.06
CA GLN A 140 12.73 -10.24 5.90
C GLN A 140 13.39 -10.65 7.23
N SER A 141 13.67 -9.70 8.12
CA SER A 141 14.23 -10.01 9.44
C SER A 141 13.22 -10.68 10.38
N CYS A 142 11.93 -10.63 10.05
CA CYS A 142 10.84 -11.22 10.83
C CYS A 142 10.34 -12.54 10.26
N ALA A 143 10.76 -12.86 9.04
CA ALA A 143 10.25 -14.03 8.32
C ALA A 143 10.93 -15.35 8.73
#